data_78b386141aa7e4bca42163ff0cdc7185
#
_entry.id   78b386141aa7e4bca42163ff0cdc7185
#
_cell.length_a   1.000
_cell.length_b   1.000
_cell.length_c   1.000
_cell.angle_alpha   90.00
_cell.angle_beta   90.00
_cell.angle_gamma   90.00
#
_symmetry.space_group_name_H-M   'P 1'
#
loop_
_entity.id
_entity.type
_entity.pdbx_description
1 polymer ?
#
loop_
_entity_poly.entity_id
_entity_poly.type
_entity_poly.pdbx_seq_one_letter_code
_entity_poly.pdbx_strand_id
1 'polypeptide(L)'
;MTHRELPIRIAYVVPVQGSAGIFGPSCEACGDLAVAELSCGGGVLGREIELVIVDGGRRPAVVAQEVATLWRAGAIDAVVGWHISAVRKEILRYVGGELPYVYAALHEGEFRTPGLFMTGESPGAQVLPALDWLRRQFGAHTWCVVGNDYVWPRQIAARAEAHLAGAGMSHLGSTFTPLGTSDFTETLDWLEVHGPDAVLVLLIGDDAVRFGRAFARRGLDEISLRFSPILE
;
A
#
# COMPACT_ATOMS: atom_id res chain seq x y z
N MET A 1 -3.82 29.30 -36.09
CA MET A 1 -3.29 29.27 -34.71
C MET A 1 -4.08 28.20 -33.95
N THR A 2 -3.54 27.02 -33.78
CA THR A 2 -4.15 25.95 -32.98
C THR A 2 -4.16 26.44 -31.54
N HIS A 3 -5.34 26.60 -30.96
CA HIS A 3 -5.50 26.76 -29.52
C HIS A 3 -4.88 25.51 -28.87
N ARG A 4 -3.69 25.68 -28.32
CA ARG A 4 -3.08 24.63 -27.49
C ARG A 4 -4.00 24.48 -26.28
N GLU A 5 -4.77 23.40 -26.21
CA GLU A 5 -5.62 23.14 -25.05
C GLU A 5 -4.73 23.03 -23.82
N LEU A 6 -5.21 23.50 -22.66
CA LEU A 6 -4.48 23.41 -21.41
C LEU A 6 -4.17 21.94 -21.10
N PRO A 7 -2.99 21.64 -20.53
CA PRO A 7 -2.64 20.27 -20.17
C PRO A 7 -3.67 19.67 -19.21
N ILE A 8 -3.78 18.34 -19.21
CA ILE A 8 -4.47 17.61 -18.15
C ILE A 8 -3.50 17.51 -16.98
N ARG A 9 -3.86 18.09 -15.83
CA ARG A 9 -3.04 18.10 -14.63
C ARG A 9 -3.49 17.01 -13.66
N ILE A 10 -2.57 16.17 -13.28
CA ILE A 10 -2.83 15.03 -12.40
C ILE A 10 -2.07 15.23 -11.09
N ALA A 11 -2.79 15.28 -9.96
CA ALA A 11 -2.12 15.15 -8.67
C ALA A 11 -1.53 13.74 -8.58
N TYR A 12 -0.21 13.64 -8.66
CA TYR A 12 0.50 12.38 -8.53
C TYR A 12 0.95 12.20 -7.09
N VAL A 13 0.15 11.44 -6.33
CA VAL A 13 0.31 11.26 -4.88
C VAL A 13 1.19 10.05 -4.63
N VAL A 14 2.46 10.27 -4.30
CA VAL A 14 3.46 9.21 -4.07
C VAL A 14 4.27 9.50 -2.82
N PRO A 15 4.76 8.48 -2.10
CA PRO A 15 5.49 8.70 -0.85
C PRO A 15 6.93 9.16 -1.18
N VAL A 16 7.26 10.40 -0.81
CA VAL A 16 8.62 10.94 -0.93
C VAL A 16 9.39 10.79 0.38
N GLN A 17 8.66 10.62 1.49
CA GLN A 17 9.23 10.48 2.83
C GLN A 17 8.44 9.47 3.68
N GLY A 18 8.85 9.30 4.93
CA GLY A 18 8.22 8.38 5.89
C GLY A 18 8.54 6.92 5.60
N SER A 19 7.85 5.98 6.27
CA SER A 19 8.14 4.53 6.13
C SER A 19 8.01 4.02 4.70
N ALA A 20 7.10 4.58 3.89
CA ALA A 20 6.91 4.22 2.49
C ALA A 20 7.82 4.99 1.53
N GLY A 21 8.68 5.90 2.01
CA GLY A 21 9.54 6.75 1.16
C GLY A 21 10.51 5.97 0.27
N ILE A 22 10.86 4.75 0.65
CA ILE A 22 11.71 3.85 -0.16
C ILE A 22 11.14 3.61 -1.57
N PHE A 23 9.81 3.70 -1.75
CA PHE A 23 9.16 3.53 -3.05
C PHE A 23 9.12 4.81 -3.90
N GLY A 24 9.45 5.97 -3.30
CA GLY A 24 9.39 7.28 -3.97
C GLY A 24 10.10 7.31 -5.32
N PRO A 25 11.40 6.95 -5.38
CA PRO A 25 12.16 6.99 -6.65
C PRO A 25 11.54 6.12 -7.75
N SER A 26 11.05 4.93 -7.41
CA SER A 26 10.38 4.04 -8.38
C SER A 26 9.04 4.62 -8.86
N CYS A 27 8.27 5.22 -7.95
CA CYS A 27 7.02 5.87 -8.29
C CYS A 27 7.26 7.06 -9.23
N GLU A 28 8.24 7.92 -8.92
CA GLU A 28 8.59 9.07 -9.78
C GLU A 28 9.01 8.61 -11.17
N ALA A 29 9.91 7.62 -11.27
CA ALA A 29 10.35 7.07 -12.55
C ALA A 29 9.19 6.47 -13.37
N CYS A 30 8.23 5.79 -12.73
CA CYS A 30 7.04 5.27 -13.40
C CYS A 30 6.13 6.41 -13.90
N GLY A 31 5.98 7.47 -13.12
CA GLY A 31 5.20 8.65 -13.53
C GLY A 31 5.81 9.35 -14.74
N ASP A 32 7.12 9.58 -14.71
CA ASP A 32 7.85 10.20 -15.81
C ASP A 32 7.78 9.37 -17.10
N LEU A 33 7.94 8.04 -16.97
CA LEU A 33 7.82 7.12 -18.10
C LEU A 33 6.42 7.18 -18.71
N ALA A 34 5.37 7.13 -17.88
CA ALA A 34 3.99 7.18 -18.35
C ALA A 34 3.69 8.49 -19.08
N VAL A 35 4.16 9.63 -18.57
CA VAL A 35 4.02 10.93 -19.24
C VAL A 35 4.77 10.94 -20.57
N ALA A 36 6.00 10.41 -20.62
CA ALA A 36 6.78 10.34 -21.85
C ALA A 36 6.08 9.49 -22.93
N GLU A 37 5.59 8.31 -22.57
CA GLU A 37 4.87 7.41 -23.48
C GLU A 37 3.58 8.04 -24.01
N LEU A 38 2.79 8.65 -23.14
CA LEU A 38 1.54 9.35 -23.54
C LEU A 38 1.83 10.54 -24.44
N SER A 39 2.88 11.30 -24.15
CA SER A 39 3.30 12.46 -24.94
C SER A 39 3.75 12.06 -26.36
N CYS A 40 4.47 10.93 -26.50
CA CYS A 40 4.83 10.37 -27.81
C CYS A 40 3.59 9.95 -28.60
N GLY A 41 2.51 9.56 -27.94
CA GLY A 41 1.22 9.20 -28.54
C GLY A 41 0.30 10.40 -28.86
N GLY A 42 0.75 11.63 -28.62
CA GLY A 42 -0.04 12.85 -28.85
C GLY A 42 -0.90 13.25 -27.63
N GLY A 43 -0.57 12.72 -26.46
CA GLY A 43 -1.27 13.04 -25.22
C GLY A 43 -2.59 12.29 -25.04
N VAL A 44 -3.36 12.71 -24.06
CA VAL A 44 -4.71 12.18 -23.80
C VAL A 44 -5.74 13.18 -24.33
N LEU A 45 -6.60 12.72 -25.23
CA LEU A 45 -7.56 13.57 -25.93
C LEU A 45 -6.89 14.77 -26.66
N GLY A 46 -5.66 14.58 -27.16
CA GLY A 46 -4.89 15.65 -27.82
C GLY A 46 -4.25 16.66 -26.86
N ARG A 47 -4.33 16.44 -25.54
CA ARG A 47 -3.79 17.32 -24.50
C ARG A 47 -2.54 16.70 -23.86
N GLU A 48 -1.58 17.53 -23.55
CA GLU A 48 -0.38 17.13 -22.77
C GLU A 48 -0.77 16.72 -21.34
N ILE A 49 0.02 15.86 -20.71
CA ILE A 49 -0.14 15.47 -19.31
C ILE A 49 0.92 16.17 -18.47
N GLU A 50 0.51 16.74 -17.36
CA GLU A 50 1.37 17.37 -16.36
C GLU A 50 1.13 16.70 -15.00
N LEU A 51 2.19 16.21 -14.35
CA LEU A 51 2.13 15.68 -13.01
C LEU A 51 2.38 16.78 -11.97
N VAL A 52 1.46 16.93 -11.04
CA VAL A 52 1.61 17.77 -9.85
C VAL A 52 1.95 16.83 -8.69
N ILE A 53 3.23 16.76 -8.32
CA ILE A 53 3.69 15.85 -7.27
C ILE A 53 3.14 16.29 -5.92
N VAL A 54 2.51 15.35 -5.21
CA VAL A 54 2.03 15.51 -3.84
C VAL A 54 2.66 14.40 -2.99
N ASP A 55 3.38 14.81 -1.94
CA ASP A 55 4.05 13.84 -1.06
C ASP A 55 3.03 13.06 -0.20
N GLY A 56 2.74 11.85 -0.62
CA GLY A 56 1.87 10.87 0.05
C GLY A 56 2.45 10.24 1.31
N GLY A 57 3.73 10.49 1.62
CA GLY A 57 4.40 10.00 2.83
C GLY A 57 4.13 10.83 4.08
N ARG A 58 3.49 12.01 3.94
CA ARG A 58 3.09 12.88 5.04
C ARG A 58 1.82 12.35 5.75
N ARG A 59 1.44 13.02 6.85
CA ARG A 59 0.21 12.68 7.58
C ARG A 59 -1.01 12.72 6.64
N PRO A 60 -1.90 11.71 6.67
CA PRO A 60 -3.01 11.57 5.73
C PRO A 60 -3.88 12.83 5.58
N ALA A 61 -4.22 13.49 6.69
CA ALA A 61 -5.03 14.71 6.65
C ALA A 61 -4.33 15.88 5.93
N VAL A 62 -2.99 15.98 6.02
CA VAL A 62 -2.21 17.04 5.35
C VAL A 62 -2.22 16.81 3.84
N VAL A 63 -1.99 15.57 3.42
CA VAL A 63 -2.03 15.17 2.00
C VAL A 63 -3.40 15.46 1.41
N ALA A 64 -4.46 15.05 2.10
CA ALA A 64 -5.83 15.23 1.65
C ALA A 64 -6.22 16.72 1.53
N GLN A 65 -5.79 17.57 2.47
CA GLN A 65 -6.01 19.01 2.40
C GLN A 65 -5.30 19.65 1.21
N GLU A 66 -4.07 19.23 0.90
CA GLU A 66 -3.33 19.72 -0.25
C GLU A 66 -4.03 19.34 -1.57
N VAL A 67 -4.39 18.06 -1.74
CA VAL A 67 -5.17 17.61 -2.92
C VAL A 67 -6.48 18.40 -3.04
N ALA A 68 -7.22 18.58 -1.95
CA ALA A 68 -8.45 19.34 -1.96
C ALA A 68 -8.25 20.83 -2.33
N THR A 69 -7.14 21.42 -1.89
CA THR A 69 -6.79 22.80 -2.24
C THR A 69 -6.47 22.93 -3.72
N LEU A 70 -5.66 22.04 -4.27
CA LEU A 70 -5.34 21.98 -5.70
C LEU A 70 -6.60 21.82 -6.55
N TRP A 71 -7.48 20.89 -6.16
CA TRP A 71 -8.74 20.64 -6.86
C TRP A 71 -9.66 21.88 -6.87
N ARG A 72 -9.90 22.47 -5.70
CA ARG A 72 -10.76 23.67 -5.59
C ARG A 72 -10.21 24.88 -6.35
N ALA A 73 -8.90 24.95 -6.50
CA ALA A 73 -8.24 25.98 -7.32
C ALA A 73 -8.27 25.68 -8.82
N GLY A 74 -8.84 24.55 -9.26
CA GLY A 74 -8.79 24.11 -10.65
C GLY A 74 -7.37 23.80 -11.15
N ALA A 75 -6.46 23.49 -10.23
CA ALA A 75 -5.06 23.19 -10.53
C ALA A 75 -4.81 21.72 -10.90
N ILE A 76 -5.79 20.84 -10.68
CA ILE A 76 -5.74 19.42 -11.04
C ILE A 76 -7.08 18.94 -11.58
N ASP A 77 -7.04 17.99 -12.51
CA ASP A 77 -8.18 17.37 -13.17
C ASP A 77 -8.44 15.94 -12.67
N ALA A 78 -7.43 15.28 -12.06
CA ALA A 78 -7.52 13.93 -11.55
C ALA A 78 -6.49 13.69 -10.42
N VAL A 79 -6.65 12.57 -9.71
CA VAL A 79 -5.66 12.05 -8.77
C VAL A 79 -5.21 10.67 -9.26
N VAL A 80 -3.91 10.43 -9.26
CA VAL A 80 -3.30 9.11 -9.47
C VAL A 80 -2.25 8.92 -8.40
N GLY A 81 -2.11 7.73 -7.84
CA GLY A 81 -0.99 7.53 -6.94
C GLY A 81 -0.88 6.16 -6.30
N TRP A 82 0.30 5.98 -5.72
CA TRP A 82 0.66 4.86 -4.87
C TRP A 82 1.02 5.40 -3.48
N HIS A 83 0.21 5.10 -2.49
CA HIS A 83 0.37 5.55 -1.11
C HIS A 83 -0.47 4.67 -0.17
N ILE A 84 -0.35 4.84 1.14
CA ILE A 84 -1.10 4.04 2.11
C ILE A 84 -2.61 4.31 2.06
N SER A 85 -3.41 3.30 2.40
CA SER A 85 -4.88 3.37 2.39
C SER A 85 -5.46 4.44 3.32
N ALA A 86 -4.73 4.83 4.38
CA ALA A 86 -5.14 5.93 5.24
C ALA A 86 -5.19 7.27 4.47
N VAL A 87 -4.22 7.54 3.59
CA VAL A 87 -4.22 8.72 2.71
C VAL A 87 -5.39 8.67 1.73
N ARG A 88 -5.63 7.52 1.07
CA ARG A 88 -6.78 7.35 0.18
C ARG A 88 -8.10 7.69 0.87
N LYS A 89 -8.32 7.16 2.07
CA LYS A 89 -9.55 7.42 2.83
C LYS A 89 -9.73 8.89 3.16
N GLU A 90 -8.67 9.58 3.54
CA GLU A 90 -8.74 11.01 3.81
C GLU A 90 -8.99 11.85 2.54
N ILE A 91 -8.32 11.54 1.42
CA ILE A 91 -8.58 12.22 0.13
C ILE A 91 -10.05 12.09 -0.25
N LEU A 92 -10.62 10.88 -0.19
CA LEU A 92 -12.02 10.63 -0.55
C LEU A 92 -13.02 11.42 0.29
N ARG A 93 -12.72 11.78 1.53
CA ARG A 93 -13.57 12.66 2.36
C ARG A 93 -13.74 14.06 1.77
N TYR A 94 -12.75 14.54 1.02
CA TYR A 94 -12.76 15.87 0.44
C TYR A 94 -13.25 15.89 -1.00
N VAL A 95 -12.89 14.86 -1.80
CA VAL A 95 -13.21 14.85 -3.23
C VAL A 95 -14.49 14.06 -3.56
N GLY A 96 -14.98 13.24 -2.63
CA GLY A 96 -16.32 12.64 -2.66
C GLY A 96 -16.72 11.87 -3.92
N GLY A 97 -15.76 11.51 -4.78
CA GLY A 97 -16.04 10.90 -6.09
C GLY A 97 -16.33 11.89 -7.21
N GLU A 98 -16.22 13.18 -6.95
CA GLU A 98 -16.36 14.23 -7.97
C GLU A 98 -15.08 14.39 -8.81
N LEU A 99 -13.93 13.97 -8.29
CA LEU A 99 -12.64 13.98 -8.97
C LEU A 99 -12.23 12.54 -9.31
N PRO A 100 -11.90 12.21 -10.57
CA PRO A 100 -11.37 10.91 -10.93
C PRO A 100 -10.12 10.57 -10.11
N TYR A 101 -10.12 9.41 -9.47
CA TYR A 101 -9.04 8.99 -8.58
C TYR A 101 -8.63 7.55 -8.85
N VAL A 102 -7.42 7.35 -9.37
CA VAL A 102 -6.80 6.05 -9.59
C VAL A 102 -5.86 5.74 -8.43
N TYR A 103 -6.17 4.68 -7.69
CA TYR A 103 -5.36 4.18 -6.58
C TYR A 103 -4.65 2.90 -6.98
N ALA A 104 -3.33 2.95 -7.11
CA ALA A 104 -2.51 1.89 -7.67
C ALA A 104 -1.85 0.97 -6.64
N ALA A 105 -1.96 1.27 -5.34
CA ALA A 105 -1.42 0.41 -4.30
C ALA A 105 -2.37 -0.72 -3.92
N LEU A 106 -1.84 -1.72 -3.20
CA LEU A 106 -2.63 -2.80 -2.60
C LEU A 106 -3.76 -2.24 -1.74
N HIS A 107 -4.90 -2.91 -1.74
CA HIS A 107 -6.08 -2.42 -1.04
C HIS A 107 -6.80 -3.52 -0.27
N GLU A 108 -7.77 -3.13 0.57
CA GLU A 108 -8.47 -4.03 1.48
C GLU A 108 -9.54 -4.90 0.81
N GLY A 109 -9.80 -4.70 -0.47
CA GLY A 109 -10.82 -5.46 -1.22
C GLY A 109 -11.76 -4.55 -2.00
N GLU A 110 -13.00 -5.00 -2.21
CA GLU A 110 -13.97 -4.30 -3.03
C GLU A 110 -14.43 -2.97 -2.42
N PHE A 111 -14.37 -1.93 -3.24
CA PHE A 111 -14.90 -0.60 -2.95
C PHE A 111 -15.80 -0.16 -4.09
N ARG A 112 -16.95 0.43 -3.73
CA ARG A 112 -17.89 1.02 -4.70
C ARG A 112 -18.07 2.51 -4.39
N THR A 113 -17.02 3.28 -4.65
CA THR A 113 -17.08 4.73 -4.56
C THR A 113 -17.04 5.29 -5.98
N PRO A 114 -18.02 6.08 -6.40
CA PRO A 114 -17.99 6.74 -7.71
C PRO A 114 -16.67 7.50 -7.91
N GLY A 115 -16.11 7.45 -9.13
CA GLY A 115 -14.86 8.14 -9.44
C GLY A 115 -13.58 7.52 -8.88
N LEU A 116 -13.66 6.50 -8.01
CA LEU A 116 -12.50 5.75 -7.51
C LEU A 116 -12.25 4.50 -8.36
N PHE A 117 -11.02 4.38 -8.86
CA PHE A 117 -10.54 3.24 -9.64
C PHE A 117 -9.39 2.57 -8.90
N MET A 118 -9.59 1.32 -8.50
CA MET A 118 -8.61 0.52 -7.76
C MET A 118 -7.90 -0.40 -8.76
N THR A 119 -6.59 -0.19 -8.96
CA THR A 119 -5.79 -0.97 -9.93
C THR A 119 -4.75 -1.87 -9.26
N GLY A 120 -4.53 -1.71 -7.95
CA GLY A 120 -3.68 -2.60 -7.16
C GLY A 120 -4.35 -3.93 -6.82
N GLU A 121 -3.59 -4.83 -6.22
CA GLU A 121 -4.04 -6.17 -5.84
C GLU A 121 -4.95 -6.15 -4.61
N SER A 122 -5.94 -7.04 -4.67
CA SER A 122 -6.82 -7.33 -3.53
C SER A 122 -6.31 -8.50 -2.69
N PRO A 123 -6.74 -8.64 -1.42
CA PRO A 123 -6.37 -9.78 -0.59
C PRO A 123 -6.75 -11.13 -1.21
N GLY A 124 -7.90 -11.20 -1.88
CA GLY A 124 -8.38 -12.41 -2.53
C GLY A 124 -7.54 -12.84 -3.75
N ALA A 125 -6.90 -11.88 -4.43
CA ALA A 125 -6.03 -12.16 -5.56
C ALA A 125 -4.58 -12.48 -5.13
N GLN A 126 -4.11 -11.96 -4.01
CA GLN A 126 -2.71 -12.05 -3.62
C GLN A 126 -2.51 -12.80 -2.30
N VAL A 127 -3.08 -12.33 -1.19
CA VAL A 127 -2.75 -12.83 0.16
C VAL A 127 -3.34 -14.22 0.39
N LEU A 128 -4.66 -14.38 0.21
CA LEU A 128 -5.35 -15.62 0.58
C LEU A 128 -4.86 -16.84 -0.22
N PRO A 129 -4.65 -16.75 -1.56
CA PRO A 129 -4.08 -17.87 -2.31
C PRO A 129 -2.66 -18.23 -1.89
N ALA A 130 -1.86 -17.24 -1.45
CA ALA A 130 -0.50 -17.48 -0.98
C ALA A 130 -0.48 -18.24 0.36
N LEU A 131 -1.40 -17.94 1.29
CA LEU A 131 -1.54 -18.72 2.53
C LEU A 131 -1.81 -20.19 2.23
N ASP A 132 -2.75 -20.49 1.33
CA ASP A 132 -3.05 -21.86 0.90
C ASP A 132 -1.87 -22.54 0.22
N TRP A 133 -1.14 -21.80 -0.61
CA TRP A 133 0.04 -22.31 -1.30
C TRP A 133 1.15 -22.66 -0.29
N LEU A 134 1.44 -21.78 0.66
CA LEU A 134 2.46 -22.02 1.69
C LEU A 134 2.10 -23.21 2.59
N ARG A 135 0.81 -23.38 2.92
CA ARG A 135 0.35 -24.58 3.63
C ARG A 135 0.65 -25.85 2.83
N ARG A 136 0.30 -25.88 1.53
CA ARG A 136 0.49 -27.08 0.69
C ARG A 136 1.94 -27.39 0.42
N GLN A 137 2.80 -26.40 0.24
CA GLN A 137 4.20 -26.58 -0.18
C GLN A 137 5.14 -26.77 1.01
N PHE A 138 4.88 -26.09 2.12
CA PHE A 138 5.79 -26.04 3.26
C PHE A 138 5.17 -26.51 4.57
N GLY A 139 3.91 -26.91 4.57
CA GLY A 139 3.23 -27.37 5.79
C GLY A 139 2.97 -26.24 6.80
N ALA A 140 2.85 -24.99 6.37
CA ALA A 140 2.59 -23.87 7.28
C ALA A 140 1.14 -23.91 7.77
N HIS A 141 0.92 -24.47 8.95
CA HIS A 141 -0.40 -24.63 9.56
C HIS A 141 -0.70 -23.58 10.64
N THR A 142 0.33 -23.04 11.29
CA THR A 142 0.19 -22.05 12.36
C THR A 142 0.76 -20.70 11.93
N TRP A 143 -0.02 -19.62 12.15
CA TRP A 143 0.28 -18.30 11.63
C TRP A 143 0.21 -17.22 12.68
N CYS A 144 1.19 -16.33 12.67
CA CYS A 144 1.11 -15.02 13.31
C CYS A 144 1.03 -13.92 12.25
N VAL A 145 0.47 -12.78 12.64
CA VAL A 145 0.44 -11.57 11.78
C VAL A 145 1.19 -10.44 12.48
N VAL A 146 2.10 -9.80 11.73
CA VAL A 146 2.80 -8.59 12.16
C VAL A 146 2.50 -7.49 11.17
N GLY A 147 2.00 -6.32 11.61
CA GLY A 147 1.65 -5.24 10.71
C GLY A 147 1.84 -3.85 11.28
N ASN A 148 1.80 -2.83 10.42
CA ASN A 148 1.69 -1.46 10.88
C ASN A 148 0.26 -1.15 11.36
N ASP A 149 0.14 -0.24 12.32
CA ASP A 149 -1.14 0.10 12.94
C ASP A 149 -1.90 1.14 12.11
N TYR A 150 -2.47 0.70 10.99
CA TYR A 150 -3.42 1.47 10.20
C TYR A 150 -4.43 0.55 9.48
N VAL A 151 -5.33 1.11 8.69
CA VAL A 151 -6.51 0.41 8.17
C VAL A 151 -6.19 -0.81 7.32
N TRP A 152 -5.21 -0.75 6.40
CA TRP A 152 -4.91 -1.86 5.49
C TRP A 152 -4.40 -3.10 6.23
N PRO A 153 -3.33 -3.06 7.08
CA PRO A 153 -2.86 -4.24 7.78
C PRO A 153 -3.92 -4.87 8.68
N ARG A 154 -4.70 -4.04 9.38
CA ARG A 154 -5.76 -4.55 10.27
C ARG A 154 -6.87 -5.27 9.51
N GLN A 155 -7.30 -4.76 8.36
CA GLN A 155 -8.33 -5.41 7.56
C GLN A 155 -7.80 -6.67 6.85
N ILE A 156 -6.53 -6.66 6.38
CA ILE A 156 -5.92 -7.86 5.82
C ILE A 156 -5.76 -8.94 6.88
N ALA A 157 -5.30 -8.59 8.09
CA ALA A 157 -5.19 -9.54 9.20
C ALA A 157 -6.54 -10.21 9.52
N ALA A 158 -7.62 -9.44 9.62
CA ALA A 158 -8.95 -9.98 9.88
C ALA A 158 -9.43 -10.93 8.75
N ARG A 159 -9.14 -10.60 7.48
CA ARG A 159 -9.46 -11.49 6.35
C ARG A 159 -8.60 -12.75 6.35
N ALA A 160 -7.31 -12.63 6.66
CA ALA A 160 -6.41 -13.76 6.77
C ALA A 160 -6.85 -14.70 7.90
N GLU A 161 -7.21 -14.17 9.09
CA GLU A 161 -7.73 -14.94 10.21
C GLU A 161 -8.97 -15.76 9.82
N ALA A 162 -9.96 -15.11 9.20
CA ALA A 162 -11.17 -15.79 8.74
C ALA A 162 -10.86 -16.89 7.70
N HIS A 163 -9.94 -16.63 6.78
CA HIS A 163 -9.51 -17.60 5.76
C HIS A 163 -8.76 -18.78 6.38
N LEU A 164 -7.81 -18.52 7.28
CA LEU A 164 -7.04 -19.54 7.99
C LEU A 164 -7.98 -20.51 8.72
N ALA A 165 -8.94 -19.98 9.48
CA ALA A 165 -9.94 -20.78 10.19
C ALA A 165 -10.78 -21.64 9.23
N GLY A 166 -11.25 -21.07 8.11
CA GLY A 166 -12.02 -21.79 7.09
C GLY A 166 -11.20 -22.88 6.37
N ALA A 167 -9.89 -22.73 6.28
CA ALA A 167 -8.97 -23.67 5.65
C ALA A 167 -8.34 -24.69 6.60
N GLY A 168 -8.76 -24.71 7.88
CA GLY A 168 -8.21 -25.62 8.90
C GLY A 168 -6.77 -25.29 9.32
N MET A 169 -6.36 -24.04 9.22
CA MET A 169 -5.12 -23.50 9.74
C MET A 169 -5.40 -22.70 11.02
N SER A 170 -4.37 -22.48 11.84
CA SER A 170 -4.49 -21.77 13.11
C SER A 170 -3.88 -20.39 13.05
N HIS A 171 -4.66 -19.37 13.40
CA HIS A 171 -4.18 -18.03 13.68
C HIS A 171 -3.81 -17.92 15.16
N LEU A 172 -2.52 -17.76 15.47
CA LEU A 172 -2.02 -17.69 16.86
C LEU A 172 -2.15 -16.28 17.44
N GLY A 173 -2.23 -15.26 16.60
CA GLY A 173 -2.46 -13.89 17.00
C GLY A 173 -1.90 -12.87 16.00
N SER A 174 -2.18 -11.60 16.28
CA SER A 174 -1.70 -10.46 15.50
C SER A 174 -1.12 -9.38 16.39
N THR A 175 -0.01 -8.77 15.97
CA THR A 175 0.56 -7.59 16.61
C THR A 175 0.73 -6.46 15.61
N PHE A 176 0.51 -5.22 16.08
CA PHE A 176 0.57 -4.03 15.23
C PHE A 176 1.43 -2.96 15.88
N THR A 177 2.34 -2.39 15.07
CA THR A 177 3.25 -1.34 15.51
C THR A 177 2.94 -0.03 14.77
N PRO A 178 3.17 1.13 15.39
CA PRO A 178 3.04 2.42 14.70
C PRO A 178 3.92 2.48 13.44
N LEU A 179 3.48 3.24 12.43
CA LEU A 179 4.34 3.57 11.27
C LEU A 179 5.60 4.31 11.75
N GLY A 180 6.75 3.91 11.22
CA GLY A 180 8.06 4.46 11.60
C GLY A 180 8.70 3.77 12.81
N THR A 181 8.19 2.61 13.23
CA THR A 181 8.80 1.81 14.30
C THR A 181 10.23 1.41 13.91
N SER A 182 11.17 1.68 14.81
CA SER A 182 12.59 1.36 14.63
C SER A 182 13.04 0.13 15.42
N ASP A 183 12.33 -0.19 16.50
CA ASP A 183 12.63 -1.32 17.40
C ASP A 183 11.48 -2.33 17.38
N PHE A 184 11.78 -3.56 17.01
CA PHE A 184 10.84 -4.69 16.97
C PHE A 184 11.11 -5.75 18.04
N THR A 185 11.87 -5.41 19.09
CA THR A 185 12.27 -6.37 20.14
C THR A 185 11.05 -7.04 20.76
N GLU A 186 10.05 -6.27 21.22
CA GLU A 186 8.82 -6.83 21.81
C GLU A 186 8.03 -7.71 20.83
N THR A 187 7.98 -7.31 19.55
CA THR A 187 7.33 -8.09 18.49
C THR A 187 8.02 -9.42 18.25
N LEU A 188 9.35 -9.43 18.28
CA LEU A 188 10.14 -10.64 18.07
C LEU A 188 10.08 -11.57 19.28
N ASP A 189 10.13 -11.03 20.51
CA ASP A 189 9.93 -11.80 21.75
C ASP A 189 8.56 -12.48 21.74
N TRP A 190 7.53 -11.75 21.29
CA TRP A 190 6.18 -12.29 21.14
C TRP A 190 6.12 -13.42 20.11
N LEU A 191 6.79 -13.28 18.95
CA LEU A 191 6.87 -14.32 17.93
C LEU A 191 7.60 -15.58 18.42
N GLU A 192 8.71 -15.42 19.17
CA GLU A 192 9.45 -16.54 19.77
C GLU A 192 8.57 -17.36 20.72
N VAL A 193 7.76 -16.68 21.54
CA VAL A 193 6.84 -17.35 22.47
C VAL A 193 5.74 -18.13 21.74
N HIS A 194 5.23 -17.61 20.64
CA HIS A 194 4.13 -18.23 19.88
C HIS A 194 4.62 -19.34 18.94
N GLY A 195 5.84 -19.27 18.44
CA GLY A 195 6.47 -20.26 17.57
C GLY A 195 5.66 -20.63 16.33
N PRO A 196 5.21 -19.66 15.49
CA PRO A 196 4.40 -19.97 14.30
C PRO A 196 5.22 -20.65 13.22
N ASP A 197 4.59 -21.52 12.42
CA ASP A 197 5.21 -22.05 11.19
C ASP A 197 5.48 -20.92 10.19
N ALA A 198 4.63 -19.89 10.17
CA ALA A 198 4.79 -18.76 9.27
C ALA A 198 4.26 -17.43 9.87
N VAL A 199 4.87 -16.33 9.44
CA VAL A 199 4.48 -14.96 9.78
C VAL A 199 4.01 -14.23 8.52
N LEU A 200 2.76 -13.76 8.54
CA LEU A 200 2.25 -12.80 7.56
C LEU A 200 2.71 -11.40 7.96
N VAL A 201 3.60 -10.82 7.15
CA VAL A 201 4.20 -9.51 7.39
C VAL A 201 3.45 -8.45 6.59
N LEU A 202 2.75 -7.57 7.29
CA LEU A 202 1.97 -6.45 6.75
C LEU A 202 2.59 -5.11 7.17
N LEU A 203 3.91 -5.09 7.28
CA LEU A 203 4.70 -3.88 7.46
C LEU A 203 5.02 -3.27 6.10
N ILE A 204 5.30 -1.97 6.06
CA ILE A 204 5.55 -1.25 4.82
C ILE A 204 6.91 -0.53 4.84
N GLY A 205 7.60 -0.58 3.72
CA GLY A 205 8.83 0.16 3.46
C GLY A 205 9.92 -0.10 4.50
N ASP A 206 10.50 0.96 5.02
CA ASP A 206 11.58 0.88 6.00
C ASP A 206 11.25 0.03 7.24
N ASP A 207 9.97 -0.02 7.65
CA ASP A 207 9.57 -0.83 8.81
C ASP A 207 9.70 -2.31 8.49
N ALA A 208 9.30 -2.75 7.30
CA ALA A 208 9.47 -4.12 6.83
C ALA A 208 10.95 -4.51 6.71
N VAL A 209 11.79 -3.61 6.18
CA VAL A 209 13.24 -3.83 6.08
C VAL A 209 13.87 -3.99 7.47
N ARG A 210 13.53 -3.10 8.42
CA ARG A 210 14.06 -3.18 9.81
C ARG A 210 13.60 -4.45 10.51
N PHE A 211 12.32 -4.78 10.42
CA PHE A 211 11.77 -6.01 10.97
C PHE A 211 12.45 -7.23 10.36
N GLY A 212 12.55 -7.33 9.02
CA GLY A 212 13.17 -8.44 8.33
C GLY A 212 14.61 -8.69 8.75
N ARG A 213 15.40 -7.61 8.90
CA ARG A 213 16.78 -7.70 9.41
C ARG A 213 16.85 -8.13 10.88
N ALA A 214 15.93 -7.66 11.71
CA ALA A 214 15.90 -8.02 13.12
C ALA A 214 15.45 -9.48 13.32
N PHE A 215 14.47 -9.93 12.52
CA PHE A 215 13.98 -11.31 12.49
C PHE A 215 15.11 -12.30 12.11
N ALA A 216 15.87 -12.01 11.04
CA ALA A 216 17.01 -12.83 10.64
C ALA A 216 18.14 -12.84 11.67
N ARG A 217 18.46 -11.68 12.27
CA ARG A 217 19.49 -11.63 13.34
C ARG A 217 19.14 -12.46 14.58
N ARG A 218 17.85 -12.71 14.81
CA ARG A 218 17.38 -13.61 15.88
C ARG A 218 17.38 -15.09 15.46
N GLY A 219 17.68 -15.41 14.20
CA GLY A 219 17.62 -16.78 13.67
C GLY A 219 16.20 -17.30 13.47
N LEU A 220 15.18 -16.42 13.51
CA LEU A 220 13.78 -16.83 13.36
C LEU A 220 13.47 -17.31 11.94
N ASP A 221 14.24 -16.90 10.94
CA ASP A 221 14.14 -17.35 9.55
C ASP A 221 14.59 -18.82 9.34
N GLU A 222 15.24 -19.43 10.31
CA GLU A 222 15.55 -20.87 10.30
C GLU A 222 14.36 -21.74 10.74
N ILE A 223 13.39 -21.16 11.47
CA ILE A 223 12.29 -21.91 12.12
C ILE A 223 10.90 -21.45 11.70
N SER A 224 10.76 -20.29 11.07
CA SER A 224 9.47 -19.72 10.67
C SER A 224 9.57 -19.04 9.32
N LEU A 225 8.64 -19.35 8.42
CA LEU A 225 8.55 -18.69 7.12
C LEU A 225 8.07 -17.25 7.28
N ARG A 226 8.52 -16.37 6.39
CA ARG A 226 7.96 -15.01 6.25
C ARG A 226 7.28 -14.86 4.90
N PHE A 227 6.07 -14.35 4.93
CA PHE A 227 5.34 -13.97 3.74
C PHE A 227 4.93 -12.51 3.83
N SER A 228 5.33 -11.70 2.87
CA SER A 228 4.87 -10.32 2.70
C SER A 228 4.23 -10.15 1.33
N PRO A 229 3.06 -9.50 1.22
CA PRO A 229 2.46 -9.13 -0.06
C PRO A 229 3.16 -7.94 -0.71
N ILE A 230 4.03 -7.25 0.00
CA ILE A 230 4.85 -6.13 -0.49
C ILE A 230 6.32 -6.54 -0.35
N LEU A 231 7.04 -6.56 -1.46
CA LEU A 231 8.48 -6.83 -1.49
C LEU A 231 9.24 -5.49 -1.44
N GLU A 232 10.24 -5.45 -0.56
CA GLU A 232 11.15 -4.31 -0.39
C GLU A 232 12.60 -4.78 -0.43
#